data_b565a645df01209551c2dd4b178e599b
#
_entry.id   b565a645df01209551c2dd4b178e599b
#
_cell.length_a   1.000
_cell.length_b   1.000
_cell.length_c   1.000
_cell.angle_alpha   90.00
_cell.angle_beta   90.00
_cell.angle_gamma   90.00
#
_symmetry.space_group_name_H-M   'P 1'
#
loop_
_entity.id
_entity.type
_entity.pdbx_description
1 polymer ?
#
loop_
_entity_poly.entity_id
_entity_poly.type
_entity_poly.pdbx_seq_one_letter_code
_entity_poly.pdbx_strand_id
1 'polypeptide(L)'
;VVLVKPERFENASEIADHLRDKRTVVLNLEKTQKDVSRRLLDFLSGVAYAQEGKIKKVALQTYIVTPYNVDIMGDLIDELENNGLYL
;
A
#
# COMPACT_ATOMS: atom_id res chain seq x y z
N VAL A 1 -0.46 -2.76 -10.37
CA VAL A 1 -1.00 -2.03 -9.21
C VAL A 1 -2.24 -2.75 -8.71
N VAL A 2 -2.27 -3.04 -7.42
CA VAL A 2 -3.38 -3.76 -6.78
C VAL A 2 -4.03 -2.84 -5.75
N LEU A 3 -5.35 -2.67 -5.82
CA LEU A 3 -6.09 -1.91 -4.83
C LEU A 3 -6.64 -2.89 -3.78
N VAL A 4 -6.33 -2.65 -2.51
CA VAL A 4 -6.82 -3.47 -1.40
C VAL A 4 -7.54 -2.60 -0.37
N LYS A 5 -8.61 -3.16 0.20
CA LYS A 5 -9.41 -2.51 1.24
C LYS A 5 -9.57 -3.48 2.41
N PRO A 6 -8.53 -3.68 3.21
CA PRO A 6 -8.58 -4.67 4.28
C PRO A 6 -9.49 -4.22 5.42
N GLU A 7 -10.12 -5.18 6.07
CA GLU A 7 -10.92 -4.92 7.25
C GLU A 7 -10.31 -5.56 8.49
N ARG A 8 -9.43 -6.55 8.32
CA ARG A 8 -8.84 -7.29 9.43
C ARG A 8 -7.34 -7.45 9.22
N PHE A 9 -6.62 -7.61 10.33
CA PHE A 9 -5.18 -7.80 10.26
C PHE A 9 -4.80 -9.10 9.54
N GLU A 10 -5.64 -10.10 9.57
CA GLU A 10 -5.40 -11.36 8.87
C GLU A 10 -5.22 -11.17 7.35
N ASN A 11 -5.70 -10.06 6.81
CA ASN A 11 -5.48 -9.75 5.39
C ASN A 11 -4.03 -9.36 5.09
N ALA A 12 -3.21 -9.13 6.12
CA ALA A 12 -1.85 -8.62 5.95
C ALA A 12 -0.97 -9.54 5.11
N SER A 13 -1.09 -10.86 5.31
CA SER A 13 -0.27 -11.82 4.56
C SER A 13 -0.57 -11.80 3.06
N GLU A 14 -1.83 -11.66 2.69
CA GLU A 14 -2.20 -11.55 1.27
C GLU A 14 -1.63 -10.29 0.64
N ILE A 15 -1.67 -9.19 1.37
CA ILE A 15 -1.11 -7.93 0.89
C ILE A 15 0.40 -8.06 0.75
N ALA A 16 1.06 -8.68 1.72
CA ALA A 16 2.50 -8.92 1.67
C ALA A 16 2.87 -9.81 0.47
N ASP A 17 2.02 -10.78 0.14
CA ASP A 17 2.24 -11.64 -1.02
C ASP A 17 2.26 -10.84 -2.32
N HIS A 18 1.38 -9.85 -2.46
CA HIS A 18 1.42 -8.96 -3.61
C HIS A 18 2.76 -8.24 -3.71
N LEU A 19 3.25 -7.73 -2.59
CA LEU A 19 4.54 -7.04 -2.55
C LEU A 19 5.69 -7.99 -2.88
N ARG A 20 5.64 -9.22 -2.36
CA ARG A 20 6.64 -10.23 -2.66
C ARG A 20 6.69 -10.54 -4.16
N ASP A 21 5.53 -10.51 -4.80
CA ASP A 21 5.41 -10.74 -6.24
C ASP A 21 5.68 -9.47 -7.05
N LYS A 22 6.25 -8.46 -6.40
CA LYS A 22 6.65 -7.19 -7.04
C LYS A 22 5.49 -6.38 -7.58
N ARG A 23 4.33 -6.46 -6.93
CA ARG A 23 3.18 -5.62 -7.28
C ARG A 23 3.08 -4.44 -6.32
N THR A 24 2.85 -3.27 -6.87
CA THR A 24 2.56 -2.08 -6.08
C THR A 24 1.14 -2.18 -5.52
N VAL A 25 0.97 -1.83 -4.25
CA VAL A 25 -0.32 -1.92 -3.57
C VAL A 25 -0.82 -0.53 -3.21
N VAL A 26 -2.07 -0.25 -3.58
CA VAL A 26 -2.78 0.92 -3.07
C VAL A 26 -3.63 0.43 -1.91
N LEU A 27 -3.31 0.89 -0.72
CA LEU A 27 -3.90 0.42 0.53
C LEU A 27 -4.92 1.45 1.00
N ASN A 28 -6.21 1.11 0.89
CA ASN A 28 -7.29 1.97 1.35
C ASN A 28 -7.78 1.48 2.70
N LEU A 29 -7.62 2.30 3.74
CA LEU A 29 -7.94 1.95 5.11
C LEU A 29 -9.24 2.58 5.62
N GLU A 30 -10.08 3.07 4.72
CA GLU A 30 -11.33 3.72 5.11
C GLU A 30 -12.24 2.81 5.94
N LYS A 31 -12.24 1.52 5.64
CA LYS A 31 -13.11 0.54 6.33
C LYS A 31 -12.37 -0.23 7.40
N THR A 32 -11.15 0.18 7.73
CA THR A 32 -10.32 -0.51 8.71
C THR A 32 -10.36 0.25 10.03
N GLN A 33 -10.59 -0.45 11.13
CA GLN A 33 -10.54 0.15 12.44
C GLN A 33 -9.14 0.71 12.72
N LYS A 34 -9.08 1.74 13.53
CA LYS A 34 -7.84 2.50 13.73
C LYS A 34 -6.69 1.66 14.28
N ASP A 35 -6.97 0.78 15.22
CA ASP A 35 -5.95 -0.09 15.81
C ASP A 35 -5.44 -1.11 14.79
N VAL A 36 -6.33 -1.66 13.97
CA VAL A 36 -5.96 -2.59 12.90
C VAL A 36 -5.16 -1.87 11.82
N SER A 37 -5.57 -0.65 11.46
CA SER A 37 -4.82 0.17 10.50
C SER A 37 -3.37 0.36 10.92
N ARG A 38 -3.17 0.69 12.20
CA ARG A 38 -1.83 0.92 12.73
C ARG A 38 -0.97 -0.34 12.64
N ARG A 39 -1.54 -1.48 13.00
CA ARG A 39 -0.82 -2.77 12.91
C ARG A 39 -0.48 -3.12 11.45
N LEU A 40 -1.42 -2.91 10.54
CA LEU A 40 -1.19 -3.17 9.12
C LEU A 40 -0.07 -2.27 8.57
N LEU A 41 -0.11 -0.99 8.90
CA LEU A 41 0.91 -0.06 8.43
C LEU A 41 2.29 -0.42 8.96
N ASP A 42 2.39 -0.80 10.23
CA ASP A 42 3.67 -1.20 10.82
C ASP A 42 4.20 -2.46 10.13
N PHE A 43 3.35 -3.45 9.93
CA PHE A 43 3.75 -4.70 9.29
C PHE A 43 4.19 -4.47 7.84
N LEU A 44 3.38 -3.73 7.08
CA LEU A 44 3.66 -3.51 5.67
C LEU A 44 4.83 -2.57 5.45
N SER A 45 5.06 -1.66 6.38
CA SER A 45 6.28 -0.83 6.36
C SER A 45 7.53 -1.70 6.47
N GLY A 46 7.48 -2.72 7.33
CA GLY A 46 8.59 -3.66 7.47
C GLY A 46 8.79 -4.50 6.22
N VAL A 47 7.69 -4.96 5.61
CA VAL A 47 7.76 -5.73 4.36
C VAL A 47 8.36 -4.87 3.25
N ALA A 48 7.89 -3.64 3.11
CA ALA A 48 8.43 -2.72 2.10
C ALA A 48 9.92 -2.45 2.33
N TYR A 49 10.30 -2.20 3.57
CA TYR A 49 11.69 -1.95 3.91
C TYR A 49 12.59 -3.13 3.52
N ALA A 50 12.14 -4.33 3.83
CA ALA A 50 12.91 -5.54 3.52
C ALA A 50 13.11 -5.74 2.02
N GLN A 51 12.23 -5.19 1.20
CA GLN A 51 12.32 -5.28 -0.26
C GLN A 51 12.91 -4.02 -0.89
N GLU A 52 13.44 -3.10 -0.07
CA GLU A 52 13.95 -1.81 -0.51
C GLU A 52 12.87 -0.98 -1.20
N GLY A 53 11.62 -1.20 -0.81
CA GLY A 53 10.49 -0.43 -1.28
C GLY A 53 10.17 0.74 -0.37
N LYS A 54 8.98 1.30 -0.57
CA LYS A 54 8.54 2.47 0.19
C LYS A 54 7.07 2.36 0.53
N ILE A 55 6.67 3.09 1.56
CA ILE A 55 5.26 3.29 1.89
C ILE A 55 5.05 4.78 2.06
N LYS A 56 3.97 5.30 1.47
CA LYS A 56 3.68 6.73 1.54
C LYS A 56 2.18 6.97 1.60
N LYS A 57 1.78 7.88 2.47
CA LYS A 57 0.39 8.35 2.53
C LYS A 57 0.16 9.32 1.39
N VAL A 58 -0.84 9.04 0.56
CA VAL A 58 -1.15 9.85 -0.63
C VAL A 58 -2.51 10.54 -0.53
N ALA A 59 -3.35 10.09 0.39
CA ALA A 59 -4.62 10.73 0.68
C ALA A 59 -5.02 10.34 2.09
N LEU A 60 -6.12 10.89 2.60
CA LEU A 60 -6.62 10.50 3.90
C LEU A 60 -6.95 9.01 3.88
N GLN A 61 -6.33 8.25 4.76
CA GLN A 61 -6.53 6.80 4.89
C GLN A 61 -6.16 5.99 3.65
N THR A 62 -5.37 6.56 2.74
CA THR A 62 -4.90 5.85 1.55
C THR A 62 -3.39 5.93 1.45
N TYR A 63 -2.76 4.77 1.27
CA TYR A 63 -1.31 4.64 1.21
C TYR A 63 -0.92 3.89 -0.05
N ILE A 64 0.26 4.20 -0.58
CA ILE A 64 0.88 3.42 -1.65
C ILE A 64 2.06 2.69 -1.03
N VAL A 65 2.13 1.38 -1.28
CA VAL A 65 3.23 0.54 -0.83
C VAL A 65 3.89 -0.05 -2.07
N THR A 66 5.19 0.17 -2.21
CA THR A 66 5.94 -0.33 -3.36
C THR A 66 6.94 -1.39 -2.94
N PRO A 67 7.16 -2.42 -3.77
CA PRO A 67 8.15 -3.46 -3.50
C PRO A 67 9.53 -3.14 -4.11
N TYR A 68 9.77 -1.88 -4.49
CA TYR A 68 11.02 -1.44 -5.08
C TYR A 68 11.16 0.06 -4.88
N ASN A 69 12.39 0.57 -5.06
CA ASN A 69 12.67 1.98 -4.88
C ASN A 69 12.19 2.78 -6.10
N VAL A 70 11.22 3.69 -5.89
CA VAL A 70 10.60 4.46 -6.95
C VAL A 70 10.13 5.79 -6.37
N ASP A 71 10.02 6.82 -7.24
CA ASP A 71 9.43 8.10 -6.85
C ASP A 71 7.90 7.98 -6.87
N ILE A 72 7.32 7.75 -5.70
CA ILE A 72 5.88 7.57 -5.57
C ILE A 72 5.11 8.81 -6.03
N MET A 73 5.62 10.00 -5.72
CA MET A 73 4.88 11.23 -6.01
C MET A 73 4.91 11.59 -7.49
N GLY A 74 5.96 11.19 -8.21
CA GLY A 74 6.04 11.46 -9.64
C GLY A 74 5.41 10.35 -10.46
N ASP A 75 6.08 9.22 -10.53
CA ASP A 75 5.72 8.16 -11.49
C ASP A 75 4.44 7.42 -11.15
N LEU A 76 4.25 7.08 -9.87
CA LEU A 76 3.12 6.24 -9.49
C LEU A 76 1.80 6.99 -9.42
N ILE A 77 1.82 8.27 -9.06
CA ILE A 77 0.58 9.04 -9.04
C ILE A 77 0.05 9.21 -10.46
N ASP A 78 0.93 9.48 -11.42
CA ASP A 78 0.53 9.57 -12.82
C ASP A 78 -0.08 8.26 -13.30
N GLU A 79 0.53 7.13 -12.94
CA GLU A 79 0.00 5.82 -13.30
C GLU A 79 -1.37 5.58 -12.68
N LEU A 80 -1.55 5.96 -11.42
CA LEU A 80 -2.82 5.77 -10.73
C LEU A 80 -3.92 6.64 -11.32
N GLU A 81 -3.61 7.87 -11.70
CA GLU A 81 -4.57 8.74 -12.35
C GLU A 81 -5.01 8.16 -13.69
N ASN A 82 -4.07 7.63 -14.46
CA ASN A 82 -4.37 7.02 -15.76
C ASN A 82 -5.26 5.79 -15.63
N ASN A 83 -5.19 5.09 -14.50
CA ASN A 83 -6.00 3.90 -14.25
C ASN A 83 -7.27 4.21 -13.47
N GLY A 84 -7.53 5.47 -13.12
CA GLY A 84 -8.71 5.85 -12.37
C GLY A 84 -8.70 5.44 -10.90
N LEU A 85 -7.56 5.08 -10.35
CA LEU A 85 -7.43 4.65 -8.96
C LEU A 85 -7.13 5.78 -8.00
N TYR A 86 -6.71 6.92 -8.50
CA TYR A 86 -6.39 8.09 -7.70
C TYR A 86 -6.97 9.33 -8.36
N LEU A 87 -7.62 10.17 -7.57
CA LEU A 87 -8.23 11.39 -8.06
C LEU A 87 -7.46 12.62 -7.65
#